data_0f5f7550530e79144b949e83fd53342e
#
_entry.id   0f5f7550530e79144b949e83fd53342e
#
_cell.length_a   1.000
_cell.length_b   1.000
_cell.length_c   1.000
_cell.angle_alpha   90.00
_cell.angle_beta   90.00
_cell.angle_gamma   90.00
#
_symmetry.space_group_name_H-M   'P 1'
#
loop_
_entity.id
_entity.type
_entity.pdbx_description
1 polymer ?
#
loop_
_entity_poly.entity_id
_entity_poly.type
_entity_poly.pdbx_seq_one_letter_code
_entity_poly.pdbx_strand_id
1 'polypeptide(L)'
;MTGSMQSWCKTVCAAAVLLVGTVAPGAADLALAESSVVVLGAQTRAEHKQFVASFKQFLVEQEQGVQFFDIALGDDIGNTDGLKDIIRQNKVPLILTVGPEAFQSVLRQQAAPPLIAGLTYDAAELEKHPNATGVVLEYRVETQLAWIKRILPDFKTIGVLYNPEASGQRVAAAKKAATKLGLKFVAQEVNSPSELPVAMESLFRRVDVLWGLTDPVVLSRQTAKAILLTSFRNKVPFIAPSSAWVKAGALYSLEVAYSDIGVQTGEMARSVLRGKRVSSIAPQEPREVRYSLNLRTAEHMRLKFSGDVVSGAAQVFE
;
A
#
# COMPACT_ATOMS: atom_id res chain seq x y z
N MET A 1 -97.14 34.74 14.64
CA MET A 1 -97.81 33.60 14.01
C MET A 1 -96.84 32.49 14.11
N THR A 2 -97.03 31.66 15.06
CA THR A 2 -97.44 30.27 15.00
C THR A 2 -96.38 29.41 14.31
N GLY A 3 -95.81 28.33 14.85
CA GLY A 3 -96.19 27.42 15.90
C GLY A 3 -95.10 26.37 15.94
N SER A 4 -94.82 25.92 17.05
CA SER A 4 -95.14 24.57 17.62
C SER A 4 -94.25 23.47 17.01
N MET A 5 -93.52 22.75 17.70
CA MET A 5 -93.74 21.81 18.82
C MET A 5 -93.16 20.39 18.46
N GLN A 6 -92.56 19.80 19.44
CA GLN A 6 -92.43 18.33 19.70
C GLN A 6 -91.27 17.61 19.09
N SER A 7 -90.29 17.30 19.90
CA SER A 7 -90.22 16.07 20.75
C SER A 7 -90.13 14.79 19.94
N TRP A 8 -88.99 14.11 20.05
CA TRP A 8 -88.95 12.69 20.42
C TRP A 8 -87.55 12.20 20.78
N CYS A 9 -87.48 11.75 21.96
CA CYS A 9 -86.33 11.04 22.56
C CYS A 9 -86.15 9.68 21.90
N LYS A 10 -84.99 9.31 21.49
CA LYS A 10 -84.56 7.89 21.42
C LYS A 10 -83.10 7.76 21.71
N THR A 11 -82.84 7.13 22.81
CA THR A 11 -81.67 6.50 23.35
C THR A 11 -81.03 5.60 22.31
N VAL A 12 -79.80 5.82 21.91
CA VAL A 12 -78.97 4.81 21.23
C VAL A 12 -77.62 4.74 21.91
N CYS A 13 -77.32 3.55 22.41
CA CYS A 13 -76.13 3.15 23.12
C CYS A 13 -74.84 3.52 22.36
N ALA A 14 -73.94 4.23 23.01
CA ALA A 14 -72.56 4.39 22.59
C ALA A 14 -71.80 3.11 22.84
N ALA A 15 -71.53 2.34 21.81
CA ALA A 15 -70.49 1.31 21.84
C ALA A 15 -69.12 1.96 21.70
N ALA A 16 -68.41 2.07 22.79
CA ALA A 16 -67.01 2.47 22.79
C ALA A 16 -66.17 1.35 22.20
N VAL A 17 -65.76 1.50 20.93
CA VAL A 17 -64.74 0.64 20.29
C VAL A 17 -63.36 1.12 20.83
N LEU A 18 -62.86 0.39 21.83
CA LEU A 18 -61.44 0.47 22.23
C LEU A 18 -60.59 -0.06 21.06
N LEU A 19 -60.05 0.84 20.26
CA LEU A 19 -58.93 0.55 19.36
C LEU A 19 -57.69 0.31 20.25
N VAL A 20 -57.47 -0.92 20.65
CA VAL A 20 -56.16 -1.38 21.13
C VAL A 20 -55.20 -1.32 19.94
N GLY A 21 -54.46 -0.22 19.86
CA GLY A 21 -53.34 -0.10 18.97
C GLY A 21 -52.30 -1.12 19.41
N THR A 22 -52.22 -2.22 18.69
CA THR A 22 -51.04 -3.10 18.77
C THR A 22 -49.85 -2.35 18.24
N VAL A 23 -49.06 -1.77 19.17
CA VAL A 23 -47.68 -1.36 18.93
C VAL A 23 -46.95 -2.63 18.56
N ALA A 24 -46.64 -2.79 17.27
CA ALA A 24 -45.76 -3.84 16.81
C ALA A 24 -44.39 -3.63 17.50
N PRO A 25 -43.89 -4.60 18.28
CA PRO A 25 -42.49 -4.57 18.71
C PRO A 25 -41.65 -4.99 17.53
N GLY A 26 -41.08 -4.03 16.80
CA GLY A 26 -40.37 -4.39 15.59
C GLY A 26 -39.53 -3.30 14.98
N ALA A 27 -39.05 -2.33 15.74
CA ALA A 27 -37.74 -1.74 15.49
C ALA A 27 -36.77 -2.56 16.33
N ALA A 28 -36.40 -3.74 15.84
CA ALA A 28 -35.20 -4.39 16.32
C ALA A 28 -34.08 -3.34 16.15
N ASP A 29 -33.60 -2.86 17.27
CA ASP A 29 -32.32 -2.26 17.42
C ASP A 29 -31.36 -3.25 16.74
N LEU A 30 -31.08 -3.03 15.45
CA LEU A 30 -29.94 -3.61 14.79
C LEU A 30 -28.75 -3.01 15.54
N ALA A 31 -28.41 -3.64 16.65
CA ALA A 31 -27.14 -3.42 17.29
C ALA A 31 -26.13 -3.53 16.15
N LEU A 32 -25.62 -2.37 15.72
CA LEU A 32 -24.54 -2.27 14.77
C LEU A 32 -23.46 -3.18 15.35
N ALA A 33 -23.23 -4.32 14.69
CA ALA A 33 -22.22 -5.25 15.12
C ALA A 33 -20.92 -4.45 15.18
N GLU A 34 -20.41 -4.24 16.42
CA GLU A 34 -19.15 -3.53 16.61
C GLU A 34 -18.09 -4.25 15.78
N SER A 35 -17.64 -3.59 14.71
CA SER A 35 -16.65 -4.17 13.83
C SER A 35 -15.30 -4.12 14.53
N SER A 36 -14.72 -5.28 14.81
CA SER A 36 -13.43 -5.39 15.49
C SER A 36 -12.32 -5.60 14.46
N VAL A 37 -11.21 -4.88 14.57
CA VAL A 37 -10.03 -5.04 13.72
C VAL A 37 -8.81 -5.24 14.60
N VAL A 38 -8.09 -6.33 14.39
CA VAL A 38 -6.75 -6.51 14.97
C VAL A 38 -5.73 -5.80 14.10
N VAL A 39 -4.87 -4.99 14.71
CA VAL A 39 -3.71 -4.36 14.09
C VAL A 39 -2.46 -5.02 14.65
N LEU A 40 -1.85 -5.89 13.85
CA LEU A 40 -0.69 -6.70 14.24
C LEU A 40 0.59 -6.17 13.58
N GLY A 41 1.61 -5.87 14.37
CA GLY A 41 2.94 -5.54 13.85
C GLY A 41 3.71 -4.53 14.70
N ALA A 42 4.96 -4.33 14.35
CA ALA A 42 5.82 -3.36 15.02
C ALA A 42 5.52 -1.94 14.52
N GLN A 43 5.09 -1.05 15.43
CA GLN A 43 4.82 0.35 15.13
C GLN A 43 5.96 1.25 15.65
N THR A 44 7.22 0.82 15.49
CA THR A 44 8.38 1.53 16.01
C THR A 44 8.85 2.69 15.13
N ARG A 45 8.68 2.57 13.80
CA ARG A 45 9.10 3.58 12.83
C ARG A 45 8.01 4.63 12.62
N ALA A 46 8.41 5.86 12.29
CA ALA A 46 7.50 6.97 12.02
C ALA A 46 6.51 6.64 10.87
N GLU A 47 7.00 6.00 9.83
CA GLU A 47 6.24 5.60 8.67
C GLU A 47 5.14 4.58 9.03
N HIS A 48 5.46 3.60 9.89
CA HIS A 48 4.48 2.62 10.38
C HIS A 48 3.39 3.30 11.22
N LYS A 49 3.78 4.24 12.10
CA LYS A 49 2.83 5.00 12.90
C LYS A 49 1.89 5.84 12.02
N GLN A 50 2.45 6.52 11.02
CA GLN A 50 1.67 7.34 10.07
C GLN A 50 0.67 6.48 9.29
N PHE A 51 1.11 5.35 8.76
CA PHE A 51 0.25 4.39 8.06
C PHE A 51 -0.91 3.92 8.94
N VAL A 52 -0.61 3.41 10.15
CA VAL A 52 -1.64 2.89 11.08
C VAL A 52 -2.58 3.99 11.54
N ALA A 53 -2.07 5.19 11.82
CA ALA A 53 -2.91 6.31 12.22
C ALA A 53 -3.92 6.68 11.13
N SER A 54 -3.48 6.80 9.88
CA SER A 54 -4.36 7.12 8.75
C SER A 54 -5.36 5.99 8.42
N PHE A 55 -4.95 4.74 8.56
CA PHE A 55 -5.84 3.58 8.44
C PHE A 55 -6.97 3.63 9.48
N LYS A 56 -6.62 3.82 10.75
CA LYS A 56 -7.59 3.88 11.84
C LYS A 56 -8.51 5.08 11.71
N GLN A 57 -7.94 6.25 11.43
CA GLN A 57 -8.72 7.47 11.24
C GLN A 57 -9.76 7.29 10.13
N PHE A 58 -9.36 6.77 8.98
CA PHE A 58 -10.28 6.49 7.88
C PHE A 58 -11.43 5.57 8.30
N LEU A 59 -11.13 4.46 9.00
CA LEU A 59 -12.18 3.54 9.42
C LEU A 59 -13.11 4.15 10.45
N VAL A 60 -12.62 4.91 11.43
CA VAL A 60 -13.45 5.61 12.43
C VAL A 60 -14.38 6.62 11.77
N GLU A 61 -13.90 7.34 10.75
CA GLU A 61 -14.72 8.31 10.01
C GLU A 61 -15.78 7.67 9.11
N GLN A 62 -15.54 6.45 8.63
CA GLN A 62 -16.37 5.79 7.63
C GLN A 62 -17.28 4.69 8.18
N GLU A 63 -16.99 4.14 9.36
CA GLU A 63 -17.70 3.03 9.98
C GLU A 63 -17.96 3.37 11.46
N GLN A 64 -19.21 3.25 11.90
CA GLN A 64 -19.56 3.50 13.30
C GLN A 64 -19.14 2.32 14.19
N GLY A 65 -18.60 2.60 15.37
CA GLY A 65 -18.34 1.60 16.39
C GLY A 65 -17.18 0.63 16.08
N VAL A 66 -16.23 1.02 15.22
CA VAL A 66 -15.02 0.19 14.97
C VAL A 66 -14.11 0.18 16.17
N GLN A 67 -13.80 -1.03 16.69
CA GLN A 67 -12.83 -1.24 17.76
C GLN A 67 -11.51 -1.77 17.19
N PHE A 68 -10.38 -1.30 17.74
CA PHE A 68 -9.05 -1.74 17.36
C PHE A 68 -8.33 -2.45 18.50
N PHE A 69 -7.75 -3.61 18.20
CA PHE A 69 -6.86 -4.35 19.09
C PHE A 69 -5.43 -4.29 18.54
N ASP A 70 -4.61 -3.44 19.16
CA ASP A 70 -3.20 -3.30 18.75
C ASP A 70 -2.36 -4.40 19.41
N ILE A 71 -1.70 -5.21 18.59
CA ILE A 71 -0.80 -6.28 19.04
C ILE A 71 0.58 -6.01 18.47
N ALA A 72 1.53 -5.69 19.35
CA ALA A 72 2.93 -5.59 18.96
C ALA A 72 3.50 -6.99 18.74
N LEU A 73 4.26 -7.15 17.65
CA LEU A 73 5.13 -8.32 17.52
C LEU A 73 6.31 -8.16 18.49
N GLY A 74 6.42 -9.07 19.45
CA GLY A 74 7.59 -9.20 20.30
C GLY A 74 8.78 -9.79 19.54
N ASP A 75 9.93 -9.88 20.23
CA ASP A 75 11.15 -10.50 19.66
C ASP A 75 10.93 -11.99 19.31
N ASP A 76 9.97 -12.64 19.93
CA ASP A 76 9.51 -13.98 19.60
C ASP A 76 8.33 -13.93 18.60
N ILE A 77 8.66 -13.81 17.32
CA ILE A 77 7.73 -13.75 16.18
C ILE A 77 6.80 -15.00 16.11
N GLY A 78 7.10 -16.04 16.89
CA GLY A 78 6.32 -17.29 16.96
C GLY A 78 5.19 -17.28 17.97
N ASN A 79 5.21 -16.40 18.97
CA ASN A 79 4.21 -16.40 20.04
C ASN A 79 2.95 -15.60 19.64
N THR A 80 2.00 -16.29 19.02
CA THR A 80 0.71 -15.77 18.59
C THR A 80 -0.46 -16.26 19.46
N ASP A 81 -0.21 -16.82 20.62
CA ASP A 81 -1.27 -17.42 21.45
C ASP A 81 -2.27 -16.33 21.92
N GLY A 82 -1.78 -15.17 22.32
CA GLY A 82 -2.63 -14.02 22.64
C GLY A 82 -3.47 -13.53 21.47
N LEU A 83 -2.98 -13.63 20.22
CA LEU A 83 -3.74 -13.27 19.03
C LEU A 83 -4.94 -14.19 18.83
N LYS A 84 -4.78 -15.51 18.98
CA LYS A 84 -5.89 -16.47 18.86
C LYS A 84 -7.00 -16.22 19.88
N ASP A 85 -6.61 -15.89 21.09
CA ASP A 85 -7.58 -15.60 22.14
C ASP A 85 -8.34 -14.31 21.86
N ILE A 86 -7.67 -13.25 21.43
CA ILE A 86 -8.32 -11.98 21.04
C ILE A 86 -9.28 -12.21 19.89
N ILE A 87 -8.86 -12.93 18.83
CA ILE A 87 -9.70 -13.24 17.68
C ILE A 87 -10.97 -13.98 18.11
N ARG A 88 -10.82 -15.01 18.96
CA ARG A 88 -11.94 -15.84 19.39
C ARG A 88 -12.90 -15.08 20.32
N GLN A 89 -12.38 -14.38 21.34
CA GLN A 89 -13.19 -13.68 22.34
C GLN A 89 -13.96 -12.51 21.74
N ASN A 90 -13.35 -11.79 20.80
CA ASN A 90 -13.93 -10.58 20.22
C ASN A 90 -14.53 -10.83 18.83
N LYS A 91 -14.59 -12.09 18.35
CA LYS A 91 -15.14 -12.46 17.04
C LYS A 91 -14.57 -11.58 15.91
N VAL A 92 -13.26 -11.32 15.94
CA VAL A 92 -12.57 -10.39 15.03
C VAL A 92 -12.78 -10.80 13.57
N PRO A 93 -13.43 -9.97 12.73
CA PRO A 93 -13.70 -10.30 11.34
C PRO A 93 -12.53 -9.97 10.41
N LEU A 94 -11.52 -9.21 10.86
CA LEU A 94 -10.45 -8.70 10.02
C LEU A 94 -9.15 -8.47 10.80
N ILE A 95 -8.02 -8.83 10.18
CA ILE A 95 -6.69 -8.51 10.70
C ILE A 95 -5.97 -7.60 9.71
N LEU A 96 -5.45 -6.46 10.18
CA LEU A 96 -4.44 -5.67 9.52
C LEU A 96 -3.07 -6.14 9.99
N THR A 97 -2.20 -6.54 9.06
CA THR A 97 -0.80 -6.82 9.36
C THR A 97 0.08 -5.66 8.89
N VAL A 98 1.04 -5.23 9.72
CA VAL A 98 1.95 -4.10 9.46
C VAL A 98 3.36 -4.63 9.28
N GLY A 99 3.79 -4.74 8.02
CA GLY A 99 5.08 -5.28 7.62
C GLY A 99 5.05 -6.78 7.32
N PRO A 100 6.12 -7.29 6.64
CA PRO A 100 6.18 -8.67 6.17
C PRO A 100 6.24 -9.69 7.31
N GLU A 101 6.89 -9.38 8.43
CA GLU A 101 6.99 -10.27 9.57
C GLU A 101 5.63 -10.55 10.20
N ALA A 102 4.80 -9.50 10.34
CA ALA A 102 3.44 -9.62 10.84
C ALA A 102 2.57 -10.48 9.92
N PHE A 103 2.68 -10.25 8.62
CA PHE A 103 1.98 -11.04 7.61
C PHE A 103 2.34 -12.52 7.69
N GLN A 104 3.63 -12.84 7.69
CA GLN A 104 4.12 -14.21 7.79
C GLN A 104 3.72 -14.89 9.10
N SER A 105 3.64 -14.15 10.22
CA SER A 105 3.24 -14.72 11.51
C SER A 105 1.78 -15.20 11.51
N VAL A 106 0.89 -14.47 10.83
CA VAL A 106 -0.52 -14.85 10.73
C VAL A 106 -0.74 -15.97 9.72
N LEU A 107 0.01 -16.00 8.61
CA LEU A 107 -0.09 -17.08 7.61
C LEU A 107 0.20 -18.46 8.19
N ARG A 108 1.04 -18.55 9.22
CA ARG A 108 1.32 -19.82 9.92
C ARG A 108 0.16 -20.32 10.76
N GLN A 109 -0.89 -19.50 10.96
CA GLN A 109 -2.06 -19.91 11.75
C GLN A 109 -3.12 -20.52 10.84
N GLN A 110 -3.64 -21.68 11.24
CA GLN A 110 -4.80 -22.27 10.57
C GLN A 110 -6.06 -21.47 10.91
N ALA A 111 -6.93 -21.26 9.92
CA ALA A 111 -8.23 -20.57 10.08
C ALA A 111 -8.15 -19.12 10.61
N ALA A 112 -7.20 -18.35 10.12
CA ALA A 112 -7.17 -16.91 10.40
C ALA A 112 -8.33 -16.16 9.72
N PRO A 113 -8.86 -15.07 10.34
CA PRO A 113 -9.74 -14.14 9.66
C PRO A 113 -9.15 -13.57 8.37
N PRO A 114 -9.97 -12.93 7.51
CA PRO A 114 -9.47 -12.14 6.39
C PRO A 114 -8.32 -11.22 6.75
N LEU A 115 -7.30 -11.16 5.89
CA LEU A 115 -6.08 -10.39 6.11
C LEU A 115 -6.02 -9.20 5.15
N ILE A 116 -5.75 -8.02 5.68
CA ILE A 116 -5.27 -6.88 4.90
C ILE A 116 -3.81 -6.66 5.26
N ALA A 117 -2.92 -6.86 4.29
CA ALA A 117 -1.50 -6.63 4.49
C ALA A 117 -1.13 -5.19 4.13
N GLY A 118 -0.57 -4.46 5.10
CA GLY A 118 0.01 -3.15 4.90
C GLY A 118 1.54 -3.22 4.98
N LEU A 119 2.19 -2.34 4.22
CA LEU A 119 3.65 -2.17 4.24
C LEU A 119 4.44 -3.45 3.89
N THR A 120 3.88 -4.28 3.01
CA THR A 120 4.57 -5.41 2.38
C THR A 120 5.13 -5.01 1.01
N TYR A 121 6.13 -5.75 0.52
CA TYR A 121 6.80 -5.43 -0.76
C TYR A 121 6.36 -6.33 -1.91
N ASP A 122 5.73 -7.46 -1.65
CA ASP A 122 5.51 -8.50 -2.65
C ASP A 122 4.01 -8.76 -2.91
N ALA A 123 3.52 -8.23 -4.05
CA ALA A 123 2.16 -8.49 -4.51
C ALA A 123 1.96 -9.98 -4.88
N ALA A 124 2.97 -10.61 -5.47
CA ALA A 124 2.87 -12.01 -5.90
C ALA A 124 2.78 -12.96 -4.70
N GLU A 125 3.36 -12.59 -3.56
CA GLU A 125 3.18 -13.34 -2.32
C GLU A 125 1.74 -13.21 -1.82
N LEU A 126 1.15 -12.01 -1.85
CA LEU A 126 -0.26 -11.82 -1.48
C LEU A 126 -1.21 -12.63 -2.35
N GLU A 127 -0.95 -12.69 -3.66
CA GLU A 127 -1.79 -13.42 -4.62
C GLU A 127 -1.82 -14.94 -4.38
N LYS A 128 -0.81 -15.50 -3.73
CA LYS A 128 -0.79 -16.93 -3.33
C LYS A 128 -1.78 -17.25 -2.19
N HIS A 129 -2.25 -16.21 -1.49
CA HIS A 129 -3.09 -16.35 -0.30
C HIS A 129 -4.50 -15.81 -0.55
N PRO A 130 -5.50 -16.64 -0.90
CA PRO A 130 -6.84 -16.19 -1.24
C PRO A 130 -7.58 -15.51 -0.08
N ASN A 131 -7.09 -15.66 1.15
CA ASN A 131 -7.61 -14.99 2.34
C ASN A 131 -6.85 -13.68 2.69
N ALA A 132 -6.01 -13.18 1.78
CA ALA A 132 -5.22 -11.97 1.99
C ALA A 132 -5.28 -11.04 0.78
N THR A 133 -5.24 -9.74 1.04
CA THR A 133 -5.01 -8.67 0.06
C THR A 133 -4.29 -7.52 0.74
N GLY A 134 -3.99 -6.45 0.03
CA GLY A 134 -3.35 -5.29 0.64
C GLY A 134 -2.80 -4.29 -0.35
N VAL A 135 -2.13 -3.27 0.19
CA VAL A 135 -1.38 -2.28 -0.60
C VAL A 135 0.10 -2.55 -0.42
N VAL A 136 0.79 -2.86 -1.51
CA VAL A 136 2.24 -3.11 -1.49
C VAL A 136 3.02 -1.79 -1.52
N LEU A 137 4.26 -1.81 -1.00
CA LEU A 137 5.12 -0.61 -0.98
C LEU A 137 5.85 -0.38 -2.31
N GLU A 138 5.77 -1.29 -3.24
CA GLU A 138 6.49 -1.20 -4.50
C GLU A 138 5.54 -0.87 -5.64
N TYR A 139 5.90 0.13 -6.42
CA TYR A 139 5.21 0.44 -7.68
C TYR A 139 5.48 -0.66 -8.71
N ARG A 140 4.47 -0.96 -9.51
CA ARG A 140 4.66 -1.86 -10.67
C ARG A 140 5.75 -1.33 -11.59
N VAL A 141 6.40 -2.24 -12.27
CA VAL A 141 7.47 -1.86 -13.20
C VAL A 141 6.99 -0.91 -14.29
N GLU A 142 5.74 -1.03 -14.73
CA GLU A 142 5.11 -0.12 -15.68
C GLU A 142 5.05 1.32 -15.14
N THR A 143 4.62 1.48 -13.90
CA THR A 143 4.57 2.78 -13.20
C THR A 143 5.98 3.36 -13.07
N GLN A 144 6.94 2.56 -12.62
CA GLN A 144 8.33 3.02 -12.46
C GLN A 144 8.92 3.49 -13.80
N LEU A 145 8.77 2.71 -14.87
CA LEU A 145 9.29 3.07 -16.19
C LEU A 145 8.57 4.28 -16.80
N ALA A 146 7.27 4.43 -16.58
CA ALA A 146 6.53 5.62 -16.99
C ALA A 146 7.04 6.88 -16.31
N TRP A 147 7.39 6.80 -15.02
CA TRP A 147 8.00 7.90 -14.28
C TRP A 147 9.42 8.22 -14.74
N ILE A 148 10.22 7.23 -15.16
CA ILE A 148 11.51 7.50 -15.83
C ILE A 148 11.30 8.36 -17.06
N LYS A 149 10.37 7.99 -17.92
CA LYS A 149 10.06 8.75 -19.13
C LYS A 149 9.51 10.16 -18.83
N ARG A 150 8.77 10.33 -17.74
CA ARG A 150 8.23 11.62 -17.29
C ARG A 150 9.33 12.56 -16.77
N ILE A 151 10.21 12.04 -15.92
CA ILE A 151 11.27 12.84 -15.29
C ILE A 151 12.46 13.07 -16.24
N LEU A 152 12.76 12.09 -17.09
CA LEU A 152 13.90 12.07 -18.02
C LEU A 152 13.41 11.81 -19.45
N PRO A 153 12.67 12.73 -20.07
CA PRO A 153 12.00 12.49 -21.37
C PRO A 153 12.97 12.23 -22.53
N ASP A 154 14.21 12.74 -22.45
CA ASP A 154 15.22 12.60 -23.48
C ASP A 154 15.93 11.23 -23.45
N PHE A 155 15.79 10.48 -22.36
CA PHE A 155 16.43 9.19 -22.19
C PHE A 155 15.65 8.09 -22.89
N LYS A 156 16.38 7.24 -23.60
CA LYS A 156 15.79 6.20 -24.45
C LYS A 156 16.20 4.79 -24.04
N THR A 157 17.35 4.64 -23.39
CA THR A 157 17.90 3.34 -23.03
C THR A 157 18.06 3.19 -21.52
N ILE A 158 17.28 2.30 -20.94
CA ILE A 158 17.31 2.01 -19.51
C ILE A 158 18.16 0.76 -19.29
N GLY A 159 19.12 0.86 -18.37
CA GLY A 159 19.90 -0.26 -17.88
C GLY A 159 19.41 -0.77 -16.53
N VAL A 160 19.50 -2.06 -16.32
CA VAL A 160 19.25 -2.70 -15.03
C VAL A 160 20.33 -3.74 -14.75
N LEU A 161 20.80 -3.77 -13.50
CA LEU A 161 21.62 -4.84 -12.96
C LEU A 161 20.72 -5.72 -12.11
N TYR A 162 20.81 -7.03 -12.23
CA TYR A 162 19.92 -7.92 -11.52
C TYR A 162 20.50 -9.30 -11.29
N ASN A 163 20.07 -9.96 -10.23
CA ASN A 163 20.31 -11.39 -10.03
C ASN A 163 19.15 -12.18 -10.66
N PRO A 164 19.42 -13.15 -11.55
CA PRO A 164 18.39 -13.92 -12.26
C PRO A 164 17.41 -14.65 -11.33
N GLU A 165 17.91 -15.23 -10.24
CA GLU A 165 17.09 -15.97 -9.30
C GLU A 165 16.18 -15.07 -8.48
N ALA A 166 16.70 -13.90 -8.07
CA ALA A 166 15.97 -12.97 -7.22
C ALA A 166 14.98 -12.09 -8.00
N SER A 167 15.35 -11.65 -9.21
CA SER A 167 14.63 -10.56 -9.91
C SER A 167 14.31 -10.87 -11.39
N GLY A 168 14.60 -12.08 -11.87
CA GLY A 168 14.44 -12.42 -13.29
C GLY A 168 13.02 -12.20 -13.84
N GLN A 169 11.99 -12.56 -13.08
CA GLN A 169 10.59 -12.35 -13.47
C GLN A 169 10.25 -10.86 -13.61
N ARG A 170 10.72 -10.04 -12.66
CA ARG A 170 10.49 -8.58 -12.66
C ARG A 170 11.20 -7.92 -13.83
N VAL A 171 12.42 -8.37 -14.16
CA VAL A 171 13.18 -7.90 -15.34
C VAL A 171 12.46 -8.29 -16.63
N ALA A 172 11.91 -9.48 -16.74
CA ALA A 172 11.12 -9.90 -17.88
C ALA A 172 9.85 -9.05 -18.07
N ALA A 173 9.15 -8.73 -16.97
CA ALA A 173 8.01 -7.82 -16.99
C ALA A 173 8.44 -6.39 -17.41
N ALA A 174 9.55 -5.88 -16.86
CA ALA A 174 10.10 -4.56 -17.17
C ALA A 174 10.49 -4.44 -18.65
N LYS A 175 11.07 -5.47 -19.25
CA LYS A 175 11.40 -5.51 -20.68
C LYS A 175 10.14 -5.35 -21.55
N LYS A 176 9.05 -6.03 -21.19
CA LYS A 176 7.75 -5.89 -21.89
C LYS A 176 7.17 -4.49 -21.74
N ALA A 177 7.22 -3.93 -20.52
CA ALA A 177 6.73 -2.59 -20.22
C ALA A 177 7.54 -1.52 -20.96
N ALA A 178 8.87 -1.62 -20.98
CA ALA A 178 9.75 -0.72 -21.69
C ALA A 178 9.43 -0.68 -23.20
N THR A 179 9.21 -1.85 -23.82
CA THR A 179 8.80 -1.94 -25.23
C THR A 179 7.50 -1.18 -25.50
N LYS A 180 6.49 -1.32 -24.64
CA LYS A 180 5.21 -0.59 -24.77
C LYS A 180 5.38 0.93 -24.66
N LEU A 181 6.36 1.37 -23.87
CA LEU A 181 6.68 2.80 -23.69
C LEU A 181 7.63 3.36 -24.76
N GLY A 182 8.09 2.54 -25.70
CA GLY A 182 9.07 2.93 -26.74
C GLY A 182 10.48 3.12 -26.19
N LEU A 183 10.82 2.45 -25.09
CA LEU A 183 12.13 2.51 -24.43
C LEU A 183 12.96 1.26 -24.78
N LYS A 184 14.25 1.45 -24.97
CA LYS A 184 15.23 0.35 -25.04
C LYS A 184 15.53 -0.11 -23.62
N PHE A 185 15.66 -1.42 -23.43
CA PHE A 185 15.91 -2.01 -22.11
C PHE A 185 17.09 -2.98 -22.19
N VAL A 186 18.13 -2.71 -21.42
CA VAL A 186 19.36 -3.50 -21.36
C VAL A 186 19.50 -4.07 -19.97
N ALA A 187 19.35 -5.37 -19.84
CA ALA A 187 19.52 -6.08 -18.58
C ALA A 187 20.90 -6.76 -18.55
N GLN A 188 21.60 -6.61 -17.44
CA GLN A 188 22.91 -7.20 -17.18
C GLN A 188 22.82 -8.05 -15.91
N GLU A 189 23.13 -9.33 -16.03
CA GLU A 189 23.13 -10.28 -14.93
C GLU A 189 24.31 -10.05 -13.98
N VAL A 190 24.06 -10.26 -12.70
CA VAL A 190 25.02 -10.19 -11.60
C VAL A 190 24.68 -11.32 -10.63
N ASN A 191 25.52 -12.34 -10.57
CA ASN A 191 25.28 -13.49 -9.68
C ASN A 191 25.85 -13.29 -8.29
N SER A 192 26.83 -12.38 -8.16
CA SER A 192 27.44 -12.04 -6.88
C SER A 192 27.86 -10.56 -6.82
N PRO A 193 27.96 -9.97 -5.62
CA PRO A 193 28.42 -8.58 -5.49
C PRO A 193 29.81 -8.31 -6.07
N SER A 194 30.68 -9.33 -6.18
CA SER A 194 32.01 -9.22 -6.76
C SER A 194 32.02 -9.00 -8.28
N GLU A 195 30.97 -9.40 -8.99
CA GLU A 195 30.83 -9.19 -10.43
C GLU A 195 30.36 -7.76 -10.79
N LEU A 196 29.84 -7.03 -9.79
CA LEU A 196 29.21 -5.74 -10.00
C LEU A 196 30.08 -4.71 -10.74
N PRO A 197 31.38 -4.52 -10.41
CA PRO A 197 32.21 -3.53 -11.10
C PRO A 197 32.31 -3.79 -12.62
N VAL A 198 32.53 -5.03 -13.01
CA VAL A 198 32.65 -5.41 -14.42
C VAL A 198 31.30 -5.30 -15.13
N ALA A 199 30.21 -5.73 -14.49
CA ALA A 199 28.86 -5.62 -15.01
C ALA A 199 28.46 -4.15 -15.23
N MET A 200 28.78 -3.27 -14.30
CA MET A 200 28.51 -1.83 -14.43
C MET A 200 29.30 -1.20 -15.57
N GLU A 201 30.60 -1.50 -15.69
CA GLU A 201 31.41 -0.96 -16.77
C GLU A 201 30.90 -1.38 -18.14
N SER A 202 30.51 -2.63 -18.31
CA SER A 202 29.88 -3.12 -19.54
C SER A 202 28.53 -2.46 -19.83
N LEU A 203 27.68 -2.30 -18.81
CA LEU A 203 26.34 -1.75 -18.96
C LEU A 203 26.38 -0.25 -19.30
N PHE A 204 27.20 0.54 -18.61
CA PHE A 204 27.22 2.00 -18.70
C PHE A 204 27.63 2.55 -20.07
N ARG A 205 28.31 1.77 -20.88
CA ARG A 205 28.60 2.12 -22.29
C ARG A 205 27.39 2.06 -23.21
N ARG A 206 26.27 1.50 -22.77
CA ARG A 206 25.11 1.14 -23.60
C ARG A 206 23.79 1.74 -23.14
N VAL A 207 23.79 2.49 -22.05
CA VAL A 207 22.57 2.98 -21.40
C VAL A 207 22.64 4.45 -21.06
N ASP A 208 21.49 5.10 -21.03
CA ASP A 208 21.37 6.50 -20.64
C ASP A 208 21.20 6.64 -19.13
N VAL A 209 20.62 5.63 -18.47
CA VAL A 209 20.27 5.64 -17.05
C VAL A 209 20.33 4.24 -16.46
N LEU A 210 20.77 4.14 -15.21
CA LEU A 210 20.68 2.91 -14.41
C LEU A 210 19.41 2.95 -13.55
N TRP A 211 18.52 2.01 -13.78
CA TRP A 211 17.35 1.81 -12.92
C TRP A 211 17.66 0.80 -11.82
N GLY A 212 17.51 1.24 -10.56
CA GLY A 212 17.74 0.44 -9.37
C GLY A 212 16.52 -0.40 -9.02
N LEU A 213 16.43 -1.57 -9.63
CA LEU A 213 15.47 -2.57 -9.21
C LEU A 213 15.84 -3.07 -7.80
N THR A 214 14.87 -3.23 -6.91
CA THR A 214 15.09 -3.77 -5.56
C THR A 214 15.52 -5.23 -5.66
N ASP A 215 16.84 -5.43 -5.69
CA ASP A 215 17.49 -6.74 -5.85
C ASP A 215 18.49 -6.93 -4.71
N PRO A 216 18.39 -8.00 -3.92
CA PRO A 216 19.20 -8.17 -2.70
C PRO A 216 20.70 -8.41 -2.98
N VAL A 217 21.06 -8.91 -4.17
CA VAL A 217 22.45 -9.11 -4.58
C VAL A 217 23.07 -7.82 -5.07
N VAL A 218 22.30 -7.04 -5.86
CA VAL A 218 22.78 -5.80 -6.48
C VAL A 218 22.69 -4.62 -5.51
N LEU A 219 21.55 -4.43 -4.84
CA LEU A 219 21.29 -3.30 -3.95
C LEU A 219 21.43 -3.68 -2.47
N SER A 220 22.67 -3.72 -2.01
CA SER A 220 23.01 -4.00 -0.60
C SER A 220 23.84 -2.88 0.02
N ARG A 221 24.02 -2.90 1.34
CA ARG A 221 24.94 -1.97 2.03
C ARG A 221 26.37 -2.06 1.52
N GLN A 222 26.80 -3.24 1.08
CA GLN A 222 28.15 -3.48 0.57
C GLN A 222 28.37 -2.87 -0.82
N THR A 223 27.35 -2.91 -1.67
CA THR A 223 27.40 -2.46 -3.08
C THR A 223 27.03 -1.00 -3.26
N ALA A 224 26.32 -0.40 -2.31
CA ALA A 224 25.78 0.96 -2.41
C ALA A 224 26.81 2.01 -2.82
N LYS A 225 27.96 2.04 -2.13
CA LYS A 225 29.03 2.98 -2.42
C LYS A 225 29.62 2.81 -3.83
N ALA A 226 29.81 1.56 -4.25
CA ALA A 226 30.33 1.25 -5.58
C ALA A 226 29.37 1.71 -6.68
N ILE A 227 28.07 1.45 -6.54
CA ILE A 227 27.05 1.87 -7.50
C ILE A 227 27.03 3.40 -7.63
N LEU A 228 26.91 4.12 -6.53
CA LEU A 228 26.85 5.59 -6.54
C LEU A 228 28.11 6.22 -7.13
N LEU A 229 29.30 5.78 -6.74
CA LEU A 229 30.55 6.33 -7.23
C LEU A 229 30.79 6.04 -8.72
N THR A 230 30.48 4.81 -9.17
CA THR A 230 30.68 4.43 -10.56
C THR A 230 29.66 5.13 -11.46
N SER A 231 28.41 5.23 -11.04
CA SER A 231 27.37 6.00 -11.68
C SER A 231 27.77 7.48 -11.85
N PHE A 232 28.24 8.10 -10.78
CA PHE A 232 28.67 9.49 -10.76
C PHE A 232 29.87 9.74 -11.69
N ARG A 233 30.92 8.89 -11.66
CA ARG A 233 32.11 8.99 -12.49
C ARG A 233 31.81 8.83 -13.98
N ASN A 234 30.92 7.91 -14.33
CA ASN A 234 30.53 7.64 -15.71
C ASN A 234 29.42 8.56 -16.23
N LYS A 235 28.88 9.44 -15.37
CA LYS A 235 27.74 10.32 -15.69
C LYS A 235 26.52 9.56 -16.20
N VAL A 236 26.31 8.33 -15.71
CA VAL A 236 25.11 7.54 -15.92
C VAL A 236 24.25 7.69 -14.66
N PRO A 237 23.15 8.44 -14.71
CA PRO A 237 22.34 8.69 -13.53
C PRO A 237 21.73 7.43 -12.98
N PHE A 238 21.69 7.34 -11.66
CA PHE A 238 21.13 6.22 -10.95
C PHE A 238 19.76 6.59 -10.38
N ILE A 239 18.73 5.86 -10.76
CA ILE A 239 17.40 5.94 -10.16
C ILE A 239 17.35 4.94 -9.03
N ALA A 240 17.17 5.42 -7.83
CA ALA A 240 17.35 4.63 -6.62
C ALA A 240 16.01 4.18 -5.99
N PRO A 241 16.03 3.20 -5.08
CA PRO A 241 14.82 2.70 -4.44
C PRO A 241 14.28 3.59 -3.32
N SER A 242 15.04 4.61 -2.85
CA SER A 242 14.60 5.49 -1.76
C SER A 242 15.34 6.83 -1.71
N SER A 243 14.75 7.82 -1.00
CA SER A 243 15.34 9.13 -0.74
C SER A 243 16.68 9.07 -0.01
N ALA A 244 16.92 8.06 0.80
CA ALA A 244 18.24 7.89 1.44
C ALA A 244 19.37 7.72 0.42
N TRP A 245 19.13 7.02 -0.68
CA TRP A 245 20.07 6.89 -1.78
C TRP A 245 20.18 8.20 -2.57
N VAL A 246 19.08 8.94 -2.73
CA VAL A 246 19.09 10.25 -3.39
C VAL A 246 19.94 11.23 -2.60
N LYS A 247 19.78 11.28 -1.28
CA LYS A 247 20.63 12.05 -0.38
C LYS A 247 22.10 11.65 -0.50
N ALA A 248 22.40 10.38 -0.74
CA ALA A 248 23.75 9.86 -0.90
C ALA A 248 24.35 10.06 -2.31
N GLY A 249 23.59 10.59 -3.29
CA GLY A 249 24.09 10.93 -4.62
C GLY A 249 23.38 10.26 -5.80
N ALA A 250 22.32 9.47 -5.58
CA ALA A 250 21.46 9.03 -6.68
C ALA A 250 20.68 10.22 -7.27
N LEU A 251 20.19 10.09 -8.51
CA LEU A 251 19.54 11.21 -9.20
C LEU A 251 18.14 11.47 -8.64
N TYR A 252 17.32 10.44 -8.57
CA TYR A 252 15.99 10.51 -7.97
C TYR A 252 15.52 9.14 -7.47
N SER A 253 14.47 9.15 -6.65
CA SER A 253 13.73 7.96 -6.24
C SER A 253 12.23 8.23 -6.27
N LEU A 254 11.44 7.19 -6.48
CA LEU A 254 10.02 7.25 -6.20
C LEU A 254 9.79 6.95 -4.73
N GLU A 255 8.86 7.69 -4.14
CA GLU A 255 8.52 7.60 -2.73
C GLU A 255 7.03 7.26 -2.58
N VAL A 256 6.69 6.61 -1.51
CA VAL A 256 5.30 6.30 -1.16
C VAL A 256 4.75 7.30 -0.15
N ALA A 257 3.45 7.57 -0.23
CA ALA A 257 2.75 8.35 0.77
C ALA A 257 2.15 7.42 1.82
N TYR A 258 2.83 7.21 2.94
CA TYR A 258 2.39 6.27 3.98
C TYR A 258 0.99 6.58 4.54
N SER A 259 0.63 7.86 4.65
CA SER A 259 -0.72 8.27 5.03
C SER A 259 -1.77 7.86 4.00
N ASP A 260 -1.49 8.06 2.71
CA ASP A 260 -2.41 7.65 1.64
C ASP A 260 -2.52 6.13 1.53
N ILE A 261 -1.40 5.40 1.68
CA ILE A 261 -1.45 3.92 1.76
C ILE A 261 -2.35 3.49 2.93
N GLY A 262 -2.27 4.17 4.08
CA GLY A 262 -3.14 3.90 5.23
C GLY A 262 -4.62 4.06 4.87
N VAL A 263 -4.98 5.16 4.21
CA VAL A 263 -6.35 5.39 3.71
C VAL A 263 -6.76 4.33 2.69
N GLN A 264 -5.93 4.07 1.68
CA GLN A 264 -6.21 3.07 0.64
C GLN A 264 -6.40 1.66 1.23
N THR A 265 -5.59 1.30 2.22
CA THR A 265 -5.73 0.04 2.97
C THR A 265 -7.02 0.02 3.80
N GLY A 266 -7.42 1.17 4.36
CA GLY A 266 -8.69 1.35 5.07
C GLY A 266 -9.91 1.17 4.16
N GLU A 267 -9.86 1.65 2.93
CA GLU A 267 -10.89 1.44 1.92
C GLU A 267 -11.10 -0.05 1.60
N MET A 268 -9.99 -0.81 1.51
CA MET A 268 -10.03 -2.26 1.34
C MET A 268 -10.66 -2.94 2.57
N ALA A 269 -10.19 -2.57 3.77
CA ALA A 269 -10.68 -3.10 5.03
C ALA A 269 -12.18 -2.85 5.19
N ARG A 270 -12.64 -1.64 4.92
CA ARG A 270 -14.07 -1.27 4.91
C ARG A 270 -14.89 -2.16 3.98
N SER A 271 -14.37 -2.44 2.79
CA SER A 271 -15.05 -3.31 1.83
C SER A 271 -15.23 -4.72 2.40
N VAL A 272 -14.22 -5.26 3.09
CA VAL A 272 -14.27 -6.58 3.74
C VAL A 272 -15.25 -6.56 4.93
N LEU A 273 -15.19 -5.54 5.78
CA LEU A 273 -16.12 -5.38 6.92
C LEU A 273 -17.58 -5.29 6.47
N ARG A 274 -17.84 -4.77 5.28
CA ARG A 274 -19.16 -4.74 4.64
C ARG A 274 -19.52 -6.01 3.87
N GLY A 275 -18.79 -7.10 4.07
CA GLY A 275 -19.09 -8.42 3.54
C GLY A 275 -18.49 -8.74 2.17
N LYS A 276 -17.64 -7.88 1.60
CA LYS A 276 -16.91 -8.22 0.38
C LYS A 276 -15.86 -9.29 0.68
N ARG A 277 -15.84 -10.37 -0.11
CA ARG A 277 -14.83 -11.41 0.04
C ARG A 277 -13.43 -10.86 -0.25
N VAL A 278 -12.47 -11.09 0.64
CA VAL A 278 -11.09 -10.62 0.48
C VAL A 278 -10.46 -11.15 -0.82
N SER A 279 -10.75 -12.39 -1.21
CA SER A 279 -10.28 -13.00 -2.47
C SER A 279 -10.75 -12.30 -3.74
N SER A 280 -11.76 -11.42 -3.66
CA SER A 280 -12.23 -10.62 -4.79
C SER A 280 -11.58 -9.24 -4.88
N ILE A 281 -10.66 -8.93 -3.97
CA ILE A 281 -9.93 -7.66 -3.92
C ILE A 281 -8.47 -7.95 -4.27
N ALA A 282 -8.06 -7.57 -5.47
CA ALA A 282 -6.66 -7.76 -5.88
C ALA A 282 -5.71 -6.87 -5.06
N PRO A 283 -4.48 -7.33 -4.79
CA PRO A 283 -3.44 -6.47 -4.25
C PRO A 283 -3.22 -5.22 -5.12
N GLN A 284 -2.95 -4.10 -4.49
CA GLN A 284 -2.81 -2.80 -5.17
C GLN A 284 -1.42 -2.21 -4.93
N GLU A 285 -0.95 -1.42 -5.90
CA GLU A 285 0.17 -0.51 -5.69
C GLU A 285 -0.30 0.81 -5.05
N PRO A 286 0.60 1.61 -4.45
CA PRO A 286 0.25 2.93 -3.96
C PRO A 286 -0.30 3.80 -5.09
N ARG A 287 -1.40 4.48 -4.88
CA ARG A 287 -2.03 5.34 -5.89
C ARG A 287 -1.35 6.69 -6.03
N GLU A 288 -0.77 7.21 -4.94
CA GLU A 288 -0.03 8.46 -4.93
C GLU A 288 1.47 8.20 -5.11
N VAL A 289 2.03 8.74 -6.18
CA VAL A 289 3.48 8.69 -6.43
C VAL A 289 4.10 10.00 -5.99
N ARG A 290 5.00 9.93 -5.02
CA ARG A 290 5.91 11.01 -4.63
C ARG A 290 7.31 10.72 -5.17
N TYR A 291 8.17 11.70 -5.19
CA TYR A 291 9.56 11.51 -5.59
C TYR A 291 10.49 12.52 -4.94
N SER A 292 11.74 12.10 -4.79
CA SER A 292 12.84 12.94 -4.30
C SER A 292 13.86 13.15 -5.41
N LEU A 293 14.43 14.35 -5.51
CA LEU A 293 15.41 14.74 -6.52
C LEU A 293 16.72 15.15 -5.89
N ASN A 294 17.84 14.94 -6.60
CA ASN A 294 19.16 15.48 -6.25
C ASN A 294 19.63 16.42 -7.38
N LEU A 295 19.53 17.73 -7.14
CA LEU A 295 19.92 18.76 -8.12
C LEU A 295 21.42 18.84 -8.30
N ARG A 296 22.22 18.60 -7.24
CA ARG A 296 23.70 18.56 -7.35
C ARG A 296 24.15 17.44 -8.29
N THR A 297 23.53 16.25 -8.16
CA THR A 297 23.82 15.13 -9.07
C THR A 297 23.38 15.45 -10.48
N ALA A 298 22.22 16.07 -10.66
CA ALA A 298 21.72 16.50 -11.98
C ALA A 298 22.68 17.51 -12.62
N GLU A 299 23.11 18.53 -11.89
CA GLU A 299 24.06 19.55 -12.37
C GLU A 299 25.40 18.93 -12.79
N HIS A 300 25.97 18.06 -11.95
CA HIS A 300 27.21 17.33 -12.27
C HIS A 300 27.09 16.54 -13.58
N MET A 301 25.95 15.91 -13.80
CA MET A 301 25.66 15.13 -15.00
C MET A 301 25.16 15.97 -16.19
N ARG A 302 25.03 17.29 -16.01
CA ARG A 302 24.48 18.25 -16.97
C ARG A 302 23.05 17.95 -17.41
N LEU A 303 22.25 17.44 -16.46
CA LEU A 303 20.85 17.17 -16.64
C LEU A 303 20.03 18.37 -16.17
N LYS A 304 18.94 18.65 -16.88
CA LYS A 304 17.98 19.69 -16.52
C LYS A 304 16.61 19.05 -16.31
N PHE A 305 16.05 19.26 -15.15
CA PHE A 305 14.66 18.96 -14.91
C PHE A 305 13.76 20.11 -15.36
N SER A 306 12.56 19.82 -15.83
CA SER A 306 11.55 20.86 -16.05
C SER A 306 11.14 21.50 -14.71
N GLY A 307 10.66 22.75 -14.74
CA GLY A 307 10.18 23.44 -13.55
C GLY A 307 9.11 22.65 -12.80
N ASP A 308 8.18 22.02 -13.53
CA ASP A 308 7.11 21.19 -12.96
C ASP A 308 7.65 19.94 -12.24
N VAL A 309 8.73 19.34 -12.75
CA VAL A 309 9.38 18.21 -12.09
C VAL A 309 10.06 18.65 -10.79
N VAL A 310 10.68 19.83 -10.76
CA VAL A 310 11.32 20.33 -9.54
C VAL A 310 10.27 20.74 -8.50
N SER A 311 9.24 21.50 -8.91
CA SER A 311 8.21 21.98 -8.00
C SER A 311 7.28 20.87 -7.46
N GLY A 312 7.11 19.78 -8.22
CA GLY A 312 6.33 18.62 -7.82
C GLY A 312 7.06 17.61 -6.94
N ALA A 313 8.36 17.80 -6.69
CA ALA A 313 9.14 16.90 -5.86
C ALA A 313 8.76 17.02 -4.37
N ALA A 314 8.58 15.89 -3.71
CA ALA A 314 8.33 15.84 -2.27
C ALA A 314 9.57 16.27 -1.45
N GLN A 315 10.75 16.02 -2.01
CA GLN A 315 12.02 16.42 -1.41
C GLN A 315 13.06 16.72 -2.50
N VAL A 316 13.81 17.81 -2.31
CA VAL A 316 14.91 18.22 -3.18
C VAL A 316 16.19 18.29 -2.35
N PHE A 317 17.25 17.64 -2.84
CA PHE A 317 18.60 17.70 -2.29
C PHE A 317 19.47 18.58 -3.19
N GLU A 318 20.13 19.58 -2.57
CA GLU A 318 21.03 20.56 -3.19
C GLU A 318 22.48 20.33 -2.76
#